data_44235dfdeabc0881ad0176b75e8f297a
#
_entry.id   44235dfdeabc0881ad0176b75e8f297a
#
_cell.length_a   1.000
_cell.length_b   1.000
_cell.length_c   1.000
_cell.angle_alpha   90.00
_cell.angle_beta   90.00
_cell.angle_gamma   90.00
#
_symmetry.space_group_name_H-M   'P 1'
#
loop_
_entity.id
_entity.type
_entity.pdbx_description
1 polymer ?
#
loop_
_entity_poly.entity_id
_entity_poly.type
_entity_poly.pdbx_seq_one_letter_code
_entity_poly.pdbx_strand_id
1 'polypeptide(L)'
;LEGYLWDEGDPKKAFDKAIKNAKKVAMSLSDKFCVDRHKSHFLELVKNKLDIIFANEEEIFSLIETKNLDDVISFGKEINKILVITRGEKGAISINRNIVTKIDANKGLKIVDLTGAGDLFAAGYLHGHISNFSEEDCLKNGNELSSKIIQQTGARL
;
A
#
# COMPACT_ATOMS: atom_id res chain seq x y z
N LEU A 1 -10.20 0.88 -1.15
CA LEU A 1 -10.36 2.23 -0.59
C LEU A 1 -9.03 2.97 -0.63
N GLU A 2 -9.07 4.28 -0.54
CA GLU A 2 -7.89 5.15 -0.48
C GLU A 2 -8.05 6.22 0.61
N GLY A 3 -6.92 6.71 1.12
CA GLY A 3 -6.88 7.66 2.22
C GLY A 3 -7.51 9.01 1.91
N TYR A 4 -7.39 9.50 0.67
CA TYR A 4 -8.01 10.78 0.25
C TYR A 4 -9.52 10.84 0.44
N LEU A 5 -10.21 9.72 0.54
CA LEU A 5 -11.63 9.70 0.89
C LEU A 5 -11.91 10.33 2.26
N TRP A 6 -10.89 10.43 3.13
CA TRP A 6 -11.01 11.05 4.46
C TRP A 6 -10.91 12.58 4.43
N ASP A 7 -10.40 13.16 3.35
CA ASP A 7 -10.28 14.61 3.20
C ASP A 7 -11.60 15.26 2.77
N GLU A 8 -12.44 14.53 2.02
CA GLU A 8 -13.71 15.06 1.50
C GLU A 8 -14.84 14.04 1.64
N GLY A 9 -16.06 14.53 1.92
CA GLY A 9 -17.27 13.71 1.95
C GLY A 9 -17.47 12.95 3.26
N ASP A 10 -18.09 11.78 3.16
CA ASP A 10 -18.36 10.89 4.29
C ASP A 10 -17.64 9.54 4.09
N PRO A 11 -16.34 9.49 4.37
CA PRO A 11 -15.52 8.30 4.19
C PRO A 11 -16.02 7.14 5.04
N LYS A 12 -16.58 7.43 6.22
CA LYS A 12 -17.09 6.43 7.14
C LYS A 12 -18.20 5.61 6.53
N LYS A 13 -19.12 6.23 5.79
CA LYS A 13 -20.19 5.49 5.08
C LYS A 13 -19.64 4.54 4.02
N ALA A 14 -18.69 5.00 3.21
CA ALA A 14 -18.04 4.17 2.19
C ALA A 14 -17.32 2.98 2.84
N PHE A 15 -16.59 3.24 3.92
CA PHE A 15 -15.86 2.24 4.67
C PHE A 15 -16.79 1.23 5.35
N ASP A 16 -17.83 1.67 6.06
CA ASP A 16 -18.82 0.83 6.72
C ASP A 16 -19.54 -0.08 5.70
N LYS A 17 -19.83 0.47 4.51
CA LYS A 17 -20.41 -0.31 3.40
C LYS A 17 -19.44 -1.35 2.87
N ALA A 18 -18.16 -1.02 2.74
CA ALA A 18 -17.13 -1.96 2.30
C ALA A 18 -16.98 -3.12 3.29
N ILE A 19 -16.81 -2.83 4.58
CA ILE A 19 -16.69 -3.87 5.63
C ILE A 19 -17.91 -4.78 5.69
N LYS A 20 -19.11 -4.22 5.54
CA LYS A 20 -20.36 -4.99 5.60
C LYS A 20 -20.53 -5.95 4.44
N ASN A 21 -20.02 -5.61 3.25
CA ASN A 21 -20.33 -6.33 2.00
C ASN A 21 -19.14 -7.03 1.37
N ALA A 22 -17.91 -6.68 1.71
CA ALA A 22 -16.71 -7.27 1.16
C ALA A 22 -16.19 -8.43 2.03
N LYS A 23 -15.60 -9.44 1.37
CA LYS A 23 -14.89 -10.52 2.07
C LYS A 23 -13.55 -10.06 2.62
N LYS A 24 -12.91 -9.10 1.96
CA LYS A 24 -11.66 -8.47 2.36
C LYS A 24 -11.69 -6.98 1.99
N VAL A 25 -11.08 -6.16 2.79
CA VAL A 25 -10.98 -4.72 2.58
C VAL A 25 -9.51 -4.32 2.46
N ALA A 26 -9.16 -3.76 1.29
CA ALA A 26 -7.85 -3.20 1.04
C ALA A 26 -7.92 -1.67 1.05
N MET A 27 -6.87 -1.02 1.55
CA MET A 27 -6.77 0.43 1.58
C MET A 27 -5.34 0.89 1.28
N SER A 28 -5.21 1.92 0.42
CA SER A 28 -3.99 2.72 0.28
C SER A 28 -4.03 3.89 1.25
N LEU A 29 -2.90 4.20 1.89
CA LEU A 29 -2.79 5.37 2.77
C LEU A 29 -2.70 6.69 2.00
N SER A 30 -2.47 6.62 0.69
CA SER A 30 -2.49 7.69 -0.32
C SER A 30 -1.31 8.65 -0.30
N ASP A 31 -1.11 9.43 0.74
CA ASP A 31 0.08 10.26 0.95
C ASP A 31 0.36 10.54 2.44
N LYS A 32 1.58 11.03 2.71
CA LYS A 32 2.02 11.37 4.06
C LYS A 32 1.15 12.46 4.70
N PHE A 33 0.71 13.48 3.94
CA PHE A 33 -0.10 14.57 4.50
C PHE A 33 -1.51 14.09 4.89
N CYS A 34 -2.07 13.17 4.10
CA CYS A 34 -3.32 12.50 4.43
C CYS A 34 -3.18 11.67 5.72
N VAL A 35 -2.08 10.90 5.84
CA VAL A 35 -1.77 10.15 7.06
C VAL A 35 -1.62 11.09 8.26
N ASP A 36 -0.89 12.19 8.14
CA ASP A 36 -0.68 13.15 9.23
C ASP A 36 -2.00 13.76 9.73
N ARG A 37 -2.94 14.07 8.82
CA ARG A 37 -4.26 14.62 9.18
C ARG A 37 -5.17 13.60 9.88
N HIS A 38 -5.09 12.34 9.48
CA HIS A 38 -6.03 11.30 9.91
C HIS A 38 -5.38 10.16 10.71
N LYS A 39 -4.18 10.39 11.25
CA LYS A 39 -3.30 9.38 11.86
C LYS A 39 -3.99 8.43 12.82
N SER A 40 -4.68 8.96 13.82
CA SER A 40 -5.32 8.13 14.85
C SER A 40 -6.39 7.22 14.27
N HIS A 41 -7.16 7.73 13.31
CA HIS A 41 -8.20 6.96 12.64
C HIS A 41 -7.58 5.90 11.71
N PHE A 42 -6.57 6.28 10.90
CA PHE A 42 -5.89 5.32 10.04
C PHE A 42 -5.22 4.20 10.84
N LEU A 43 -4.61 4.53 11.98
CA LEU A 43 -4.01 3.53 12.85
C LEU A 43 -5.06 2.54 13.41
N GLU A 44 -6.24 3.04 13.79
CA GLU A 44 -7.37 2.20 14.21
C GLU A 44 -7.84 1.29 13.08
N LEU A 45 -8.00 1.81 11.85
CA LEU A 45 -8.41 1.03 10.69
C LEU A 45 -7.40 -0.07 10.36
N VAL A 46 -6.12 0.28 10.30
CA VAL A 46 -5.02 -0.64 10.00
C VAL A 46 -4.94 -1.77 11.03
N LYS A 47 -5.09 -1.46 12.30
CA LYS A 47 -5.04 -2.49 13.36
C LYS A 47 -6.27 -3.39 13.37
N ASN A 48 -7.46 -2.84 13.13
CA ASN A 48 -8.70 -3.53 13.51
C ASN A 48 -9.64 -3.87 12.34
N LYS A 49 -9.54 -3.19 11.19
CA LYS A 49 -10.59 -3.23 10.17
C LYS A 49 -10.13 -3.68 8.78
N LEU A 50 -8.89 -3.40 8.43
CA LEU A 50 -8.35 -3.71 7.10
C LEU A 50 -7.76 -5.11 7.05
N ASP A 51 -7.76 -5.69 5.87
CA ASP A 51 -7.10 -6.97 5.56
C ASP A 51 -5.77 -6.75 4.83
N ILE A 52 -5.73 -5.76 3.93
CA ILE A 52 -4.55 -5.44 3.12
C ILE A 52 -4.32 -3.92 3.17
N ILE A 53 -3.12 -3.52 3.48
CA ILE A 53 -2.71 -2.12 3.59
C ILE A 53 -1.60 -1.85 2.59
N PHE A 54 -1.76 -0.81 1.76
CA PHE A 54 -0.72 -0.27 0.89
C PHE A 54 -0.23 1.06 1.42
N ALA A 55 1.08 1.20 1.50
CA ALA A 55 1.73 2.44 1.90
C ALA A 55 3.07 2.58 1.18
N ASN A 56 3.57 3.81 1.04
CA ASN A 56 4.98 4.01 0.81
C ASN A 56 5.76 4.13 2.15
N GLU A 57 7.09 4.20 2.06
CA GLU A 57 7.96 4.25 3.23
C GLU A 57 7.66 5.49 4.12
N GLU A 58 7.39 6.66 3.51
CA GLU A 58 7.09 7.89 4.24
C GLU A 58 5.73 7.85 4.94
N GLU A 59 4.73 7.28 4.30
CA GLU A 59 3.39 7.12 4.84
C GLU A 59 3.38 6.22 6.07
N ILE A 60 4.01 5.04 5.96
CA ILE A 60 4.04 4.10 7.10
C ILE A 60 4.90 4.63 8.24
N PHE A 61 6.02 5.31 7.93
CA PHE A 61 6.85 5.96 8.95
C PHE A 61 6.08 7.05 9.69
N SER A 62 5.28 7.84 8.98
CA SER A 62 4.42 8.83 9.60
C SER A 62 3.33 8.20 10.46
N LEU A 63 2.69 7.13 9.97
CA LEU A 63 1.59 6.47 10.67
C LEU A 63 2.02 5.93 12.04
N ILE A 64 3.17 5.27 12.12
CA ILE A 64 3.66 4.63 13.35
C ILE A 64 4.77 5.42 14.06
N GLU A 65 5.04 6.65 13.59
CA GLU A 65 5.99 7.59 14.21
C GLU A 65 7.43 7.04 14.34
N THR A 66 7.91 6.39 13.29
CA THR A 66 9.28 5.85 13.22
C THR A 66 10.03 6.38 11.99
N LYS A 67 11.33 6.09 11.93
CA LYS A 67 12.18 6.22 10.74
C LYS A 67 12.94 4.93 10.45
N ASN A 68 12.58 3.85 11.14
CA ASN A 68 13.29 2.58 11.09
C ASN A 68 12.40 1.51 10.44
N LEU A 69 12.94 0.84 9.43
CA LEU A 69 12.23 -0.24 8.74
C LEU A 69 11.99 -1.46 9.64
N ASP A 70 12.86 -1.74 10.59
CA ASP A 70 12.68 -2.88 11.50
C ASP A 70 11.47 -2.68 12.42
N ASP A 71 11.18 -1.43 12.82
CA ASP A 71 9.97 -1.10 13.57
C ASP A 71 8.71 -1.34 12.71
N VAL A 72 8.77 -0.98 11.42
CA VAL A 72 7.68 -1.25 10.46
C VAL A 72 7.45 -2.75 10.28
N ILE A 73 8.53 -3.52 10.17
CA ILE A 73 8.44 -4.99 10.06
C ILE A 73 7.82 -5.58 11.34
N SER A 74 8.23 -5.09 12.50
CA SER A 74 7.68 -5.51 13.79
C SER A 74 6.20 -5.17 13.92
N PHE A 75 5.82 -3.95 13.57
CA PHE A 75 4.42 -3.51 13.49
C PHE A 75 3.59 -4.36 12.52
N GLY A 76 4.11 -4.61 11.30
CA GLY A 76 3.43 -5.43 10.30
C GLY A 76 3.14 -6.86 10.79
N LYS A 77 4.08 -7.45 11.56
CA LYS A 77 3.88 -8.76 12.19
C LYS A 77 2.85 -8.69 13.32
N GLU A 78 2.89 -7.63 14.13
CA GLU A 78 1.95 -7.43 15.26
C GLU A 78 0.51 -7.32 14.79
N ILE A 79 0.23 -6.52 13.75
CA ILE A 79 -1.14 -6.32 13.25
C ILE A 79 -1.74 -7.57 12.62
N ASN A 80 -0.92 -8.55 12.24
CA ASN A 80 -1.33 -9.83 11.64
C ASN A 80 -2.22 -9.67 10.39
N LYS A 81 -1.92 -8.68 9.57
CA LYS A 81 -2.56 -8.34 8.29
C LYS A 81 -1.54 -8.46 7.15
N ILE A 82 -1.95 -8.11 5.94
CA ILE A 82 -1.01 -7.94 4.83
C ILE A 82 -0.65 -6.44 4.76
N LEU A 83 0.60 -6.12 5.04
CA LEU A 83 1.15 -4.77 4.92
C LEU A 83 2.14 -4.75 3.76
N VAL A 84 1.83 -3.99 2.72
CA VAL A 84 2.62 -3.86 1.50
C VAL A 84 3.21 -2.46 1.42
N ILE A 85 4.53 -2.37 1.29
CA ILE A 85 5.26 -1.10 1.36
C ILE A 85 6.09 -0.92 0.09
N THR A 86 5.81 0.14 -0.65
CA THR A 86 6.65 0.58 -1.75
C THR A 86 7.77 1.47 -1.23
N ARG A 87 8.97 1.34 -1.81
CA ARG A 87 10.19 1.98 -1.32
C ARG A 87 10.98 2.68 -2.44
N GLY A 88 10.29 3.08 -3.50
CA GLY A 88 10.92 3.70 -4.67
C GLY A 88 11.99 2.81 -5.28
N GLU A 89 13.20 3.35 -5.46
CA GLU A 89 14.35 2.62 -6.02
C GLU A 89 14.85 1.43 -5.17
N LYS A 90 14.40 1.33 -3.93
CA LYS A 90 14.72 0.21 -3.03
C LYS A 90 13.74 -0.97 -3.18
N GLY A 91 12.80 -0.90 -4.12
CA GLY A 91 11.84 -1.97 -4.39
C GLY A 91 10.61 -1.95 -3.50
N ALA A 92 10.16 -3.13 -3.09
CA ALA A 92 8.97 -3.26 -2.26
C ALA A 92 9.09 -4.41 -1.24
N ILE A 93 8.29 -4.31 -0.18
CA ILE A 93 8.23 -5.31 0.89
C ILE A 93 6.76 -5.64 1.14
N SER A 94 6.47 -6.91 1.32
CA SER A 94 5.22 -7.39 1.92
C SER A 94 5.50 -8.04 3.26
N ILE A 95 4.70 -7.71 4.25
CA ILE A 95 4.67 -8.36 5.56
C ILE A 95 3.30 -9.02 5.68
N ASN A 96 3.28 -10.33 5.53
CA ASN A 96 2.06 -11.13 5.63
C ASN A 96 2.18 -12.03 6.86
N ARG A 97 1.52 -11.64 7.95
CA ARG A 97 1.70 -12.26 9.26
C ARG A 97 3.17 -12.20 9.68
N ASN A 98 3.83 -13.37 9.85
CA ASN A 98 5.24 -13.47 10.24
C ASN A 98 6.21 -13.55 9.05
N ILE A 99 5.70 -13.61 7.81
CA ILE A 99 6.52 -13.76 6.60
C ILE A 99 6.81 -12.37 6.03
N VAL A 100 8.08 -12.11 5.77
CA VAL A 100 8.54 -10.88 5.12
C VAL A 100 9.11 -11.25 3.76
N THR A 101 8.48 -10.76 2.71
CA THR A 101 8.94 -10.94 1.32
C THR A 101 9.44 -9.60 0.80
N LYS A 102 10.59 -9.58 0.14
CA LYS A 102 11.22 -8.37 -0.41
C LYS A 102 11.56 -8.60 -1.87
N ILE A 103 11.37 -7.56 -2.67
CA ILE A 103 11.84 -7.52 -4.05
C ILE A 103 12.61 -6.23 -4.31
N ASP A 104 13.56 -6.28 -5.22
CA ASP A 104 14.26 -5.09 -5.71
C ASP A 104 13.40 -4.34 -6.72
N ALA A 105 13.67 -3.03 -6.89
CA ALA A 105 13.07 -2.24 -7.94
C ALA A 105 13.64 -2.62 -9.32
N ASN A 106 12.84 -2.42 -10.38
CA ASN A 106 13.33 -2.51 -11.74
C ASN A 106 14.36 -1.41 -12.00
N LYS A 107 15.46 -1.76 -12.67
CA LYS A 107 16.56 -0.83 -12.96
C LYS A 107 16.44 -0.25 -14.37
N GLY A 108 17.14 0.88 -14.60
CA GLY A 108 17.24 1.48 -15.94
C GLY A 108 15.97 2.15 -16.44
N LEU A 109 15.04 2.51 -15.55
CA LEU A 109 13.80 3.16 -15.90
C LEU A 109 14.02 4.66 -16.20
N LYS A 110 13.35 5.18 -17.22
CA LYS A 110 13.29 6.62 -17.50
C LYS A 110 12.07 7.18 -16.77
N ILE A 111 12.28 7.76 -15.60
CA ILE A 111 11.20 8.37 -14.84
C ILE A 111 10.74 9.66 -15.50
N VAL A 112 9.45 9.73 -15.85
CA VAL A 112 8.79 10.88 -16.48
C VAL A 112 7.78 11.51 -15.52
N ASP A 113 6.91 10.68 -14.91
CA ASP A 113 5.85 11.12 -13.99
C ASP A 113 5.59 10.02 -12.97
N LEU A 114 5.50 10.37 -11.69
CA LEU A 114 5.22 9.40 -10.63
C LEU A 114 3.73 9.26 -10.31
N THR A 115 2.87 10.02 -10.99
CA THR A 115 1.42 9.99 -10.76
C THR A 115 0.85 8.61 -11.08
N GLY A 116 0.11 8.05 -10.12
CA GLY A 116 -0.50 6.72 -10.25
C GLY A 116 0.44 5.54 -10.00
N ALA A 117 1.72 5.78 -9.66
CA ALA A 117 2.67 4.69 -9.38
C ALA A 117 2.19 3.75 -8.27
N GLY A 118 1.69 4.33 -7.16
CA GLY A 118 1.15 3.57 -6.04
C GLY A 118 -0.12 2.80 -6.39
N ASP A 119 -1.01 3.43 -7.17
CA ASP A 119 -2.29 2.81 -7.59
C ASP A 119 -2.04 1.61 -8.51
N LEU A 120 -1.15 1.77 -9.50
CA LEU A 120 -0.79 0.70 -10.41
C LEU A 120 -0.03 -0.43 -9.70
N PHE A 121 0.82 -0.07 -8.72
CA PHE A 121 1.44 -1.08 -7.86
C PHE A 121 0.39 -1.89 -7.11
N ALA A 122 -0.55 -1.21 -6.43
CA ALA A 122 -1.63 -1.87 -5.69
C ALA A 122 -2.51 -2.72 -6.61
N ALA A 123 -2.84 -2.24 -7.82
CA ALA A 123 -3.61 -3.00 -8.80
C ALA A 123 -2.90 -4.30 -9.22
N GLY A 124 -1.60 -4.23 -9.56
CA GLY A 124 -0.80 -5.39 -9.92
C GLY A 124 -0.67 -6.41 -8.79
N TYR A 125 -0.40 -5.92 -7.58
CA TYR A 125 -0.35 -6.77 -6.39
C TYR A 125 -1.69 -7.48 -6.14
N LEU A 126 -2.80 -6.73 -6.13
CA LEU A 126 -4.13 -7.27 -5.89
C LEU A 126 -4.54 -8.28 -6.97
N HIS A 127 -4.20 -8.03 -8.24
CA HIS A 127 -4.42 -9.01 -9.32
C HIS A 127 -3.72 -10.34 -9.01
N GLY A 128 -2.45 -10.33 -8.63
CA GLY A 128 -1.72 -11.52 -8.21
C GLY A 128 -2.35 -12.20 -7.00
N HIS A 129 -2.71 -11.41 -5.98
CA HIS A 129 -3.31 -11.90 -4.74
C HIS A 129 -4.64 -12.64 -4.97
N ILE A 130 -5.55 -12.08 -5.79
CA ILE A 130 -6.83 -12.76 -6.11
C ILE A 130 -6.65 -13.95 -7.05
N SER A 131 -5.56 -13.98 -7.81
CA SER A 131 -5.17 -15.09 -8.69
C SER A 131 -4.38 -16.18 -7.96
N ASN A 132 -4.20 -16.08 -6.65
CA ASN A 132 -3.44 -17.01 -5.80
C ASN A 132 -1.96 -17.17 -6.21
N PHE A 133 -1.33 -16.10 -6.68
CA PHE A 133 0.11 -16.08 -6.93
C PHE A 133 0.89 -16.10 -5.61
N SER A 134 2.16 -16.45 -5.70
CA SER A 134 3.07 -16.30 -4.55
C SER A 134 3.18 -14.83 -4.11
N GLU A 135 3.53 -14.59 -2.85
CA GLU A 135 3.70 -13.23 -2.34
C GLU A 135 4.76 -12.43 -3.13
N GLU A 136 5.82 -13.13 -3.53
CA GLU A 136 6.88 -12.56 -4.37
C GLU A 136 6.36 -12.16 -5.77
N ASP A 137 5.54 -13.01 -6.41
CA ASP A 137 4.96 -12.71 -7.71
C ASP A 137 3.90 -11.61 -7.65
N CYS A 138 3.16 -11.50 -6.54
CA CYS A 138 2.27 -10.36 -6.30
C CYS A 138 3.05 -9.05 -6.27
N LEU A 139 4.17 -9.02 -5.53
CA LEU A 139 5.05 -7.84 -5.48
C LEU A 139 5.65 -7.53 -6.85
N LYS A 140 6.12 -8.54 -7.59
CA LYS A 140 6.68 -8.37 -8.95
C LYS A 140 5.66 -7.78 -9.91
N ASN A 141 4.41 -8.27 -9.89
CA ASN A 141 3.33 -7.71 -10.71
C ASN A 141 3.06 -6.24 -10.39
N GLY A 142 3.00 -5.89 -9.10
CA GLY A 142 2.86 -4.50 -8.67
C GLY A 142 4.02 -3.63 -9.18
N ASN A 143 5.24 -4.11 -9.00
CA ASN A 143 6.45 -3.42 -9.44
C ASN A 143 6.50 -3.24 -10.97
N GLU A 144 6.05 -4.23 -11.74
CA GLU A 144 5.98 -4.15 -13.20
C GLU A 144 5.01 -3.06 -13.68
N LEU A 145 3.78 -3.01 -13.15
CA LEU A 145 2.79 -2.01 -13.52
C LEU A 145 3.22 -0.61 -13.09
N SER A 146 3.74 -0.48 -11.87
CA SER A 146 4.32 0.78 -11.39
C SER A 146 5.47 1.26 -12.26
N SER A 147 6.37 0.35 -12.66
CA SER A 147 7.50 0.66 -13.55
C SER A 147 7.06 1.11 -14.94
N LYS A 148 5.97 0.57 -15.47
CA LYS A 148 5.42 1.00 -16.76
C LYS A 148 4.85 2.41 -16.69
N ILE A 149 4.02 2.70 -15.68
CA ILE A 149 3.33 3.99 -15.60
C ILE A 149 4.27 5.15 -15.39
N ILE A 150 5.31 5.00 -14.58
CA ILE A 150 6.24 6.11 -14.29
C ILE A 150 7.11 6.54 -15.48
N GLN A 151 7.09 5.81 -16.59
CA GLN A 151 7.84 6.13 -17.81
C GLN A 151 7.03 6.95 -18.83
N GLN A 152 5.82 7.34 -18.49
CA GLN A 152 4.95 8.18 -19.33
C GLN A 152 4.24 9.24 -18.48
N THR A 153 3.56 10.18 -19.12
CA THR A 153 2.79 11.22 -18.44
C THR A 153 1.40 10.72 -18.10
N GLY A 154 0.94 11.00 -16.87
CA GLY A 154 -0.40 10.69 -16.40
C GLY A 154 -0.51 9.31 -15.74
N ALA A 155 -1.68 9.04 -15.16
CA ALA A 155 -1.95 7.90 -14.27
C ALA A 155 -2.60 6.69 -14.98
N ARG A 156 -2.59 6.61 -16.31
CA ARG A 156 -3.23 5.53 -17.07
C ARG A 156 -2.26 4.90 -18.05
N LEU A 157 -2.22 3.56 -18.06
CA LEU A 157 -1.49 2.75 -19.06
C LEU A 157 -2.27 2.68 -20.37
#